data_5bda744911fdaf83cd76c32c1b92d3c1
#
_entry.id   5bda744911fdaf83cd76c32c1b92d3c1
#
_cell.length_a   1.000
_cell.length_b   1.000
_cell.length_c   1.000
_cell.angle_alpha   90.00
_cell.angle_beta   90.00
_cell.angle_gamma   90.00
#
_symmetry.space_group_name_H-M   'P 1'
#
loop_
_entity.id
_entity.type
_entity.pdbx_description
1 polymer ?
#
loop_
_entity_poly.entity_id
_entity_poly.type
_entity_poly.pdbx_seq_one_letter_code
_entity_poly.pdbx_strand_id
1 'polypeptide(L)'
;MSTPRKSKFQLGKLLLIANYTISIFAISYGAELAVGYPMILLIGFTAFRTPLFSAIYSGLTYALAVSILIFIPYFAIKLSKKYKKLYFLQKIFNPWRTNRKELGLTGLPTFTDITLSIIGFAIYIIISGVLLKIFELFPWFQANQTQDVGFSHYLVGVDRALAFVALVIFAPVFEEILFRGWLFGHLKNTTGKKLAIFLTSIIFGIAHGQWNVGINVFCLSLILCCLRDLTDSIYASILLHMIKNGVAFYLMYVIGFA
;
A
#
# COMPACT_ATOMS: atom_id res chain seq x y z
N MET A 1 32.36 -19.32 -17.32
CA MET A 1 32.22 -17.90 -17.78
C MET A 1 30.76 -17.66 -18.20
N SER A 2 30.00 -16.88 -17.45
CA SER A 2 28.62 -16.49 -17.83
C SER A 2 28.68 -15.56 -19.02
N THR A 3 27.94 -15.88 -20.08
CA THR A 3 27.92 -15.07 -21.30
C THR A 3 27.46 -13.64 -20.99
N PRO A 4 28.09 -12.59 -21.59
CA PRO A 4 27.77 -11.18 -21.32
C PRO A 4 26.31 -10.80 -21.53
N ARG A 5 25.55 -11.59 -22.28
CA ARG A 5 24.11 -11.40 -22.53
C ARG A 5 23.22 -11.77 -21.33
N LYS A 6 23.58 -12.82 -20.57
CA LYS A 6 22.85 -13.20 -19.33
C LYS A 6 23.03 -12.19 -18.21
N SER A 7 24.23 -11.64 -18.04
CA SER A 7 24.53 -10.64 -17.01
C SER A 7 23.79 -9.31 -17.26
N LYS A 8 23.76 -8.83 -18.52
CA LYS A 8 22.99 -7.62 -18.89
C LYS A 8 21.49 -7.76 -18.67
N PHE A 9 20.93 -8.96 -18.92
CA PHE A 9 19.52 -9.25 -18.71
C PHE A 9 19.17 -9.26 -17.21
N GLN A 10 20.04 -9.81 -16.37
CA GLN A 10 19.86 -9.80 -14.91
C GLN A 10 19.97 -8.39 -14.32
N LEU A 11 20.95 -7.59 -14.76
CA LEU A 11 21.09 -6.20 -14.32
C LEU A 11 19.87 -5.36 -14.69
N GLY A 12 19.31 -5.52 -15.89
CA GLY A 12 18.09 -4.82 -16.31
C GLY A 12 16.89 -5.12 -15.41
N LYS A 13 16.72 -6.37 -14.97
CA LYS A 13 15.67 -6.75 -14.03
C LYS A 13 15.87 -6.11 -12.64
N LEU A 14 17.09 -6.13 -12.12
CA LEU A 14 17.42 -5.51 -10.84
C LEU A 14 17.14 -4.01 -10.86
N LEU A 15 17.50 -3.33 -11.94
CA LEU A 15 17.22 -1.90 -12.10
C LEU A 15 15.71 -1.60 -12.14
N LEU A 16 14.89 -2.47 -12.76
CA LEU A 16 13.44 -2.31 -12.76
C LEU A 16 12.84 -2.54 -11.37
N ILE A 17 13.28 -3.57 -10.64
CA ILE A 17 12.85 -3.81 -9.25
C ILE A 17 13.18 -2.60 -8.38
N ALA A 18 14.42 -2.11 -8.45
CA ALA A 18 14.86 -0.91 -7.71
C ALA A 18 14.02 0.32 -8.09
N ASN A 19 13.77 0.53 -9.39
CA ASN A 19 12.92 1.62 -9.87
C ASN A 19 11.53 1.57 -9.27
N TYR A 20 10.82 0.43 -9.33
CA TYR A 20 9.47 0.30 -8.76
C TYR A 20 9.46 0.50 -7.25
N THR A 21 10.44 -0.06 -6.54
CA THR A 21 10.57 0.09 -5.08
C THR A 21 10.82 1.55 -4.69
N ILE A 22 11.78 2.20 -5.32
CA ILE A 22 12.09 3.62 -5.05
C ILE A 22 10.91 4.51 -5.40
N SER A 23 10.22 4.22 -6.53
CA SER A 23 9.08 5.01 -6.96
C SER A 23 7.94 4.99 -5.96
N ILE A 24 7.60 3.83 -5.38
CA ILE A 24 6.50 3.75 -4.41
C ILE A 24 6.81 4.59 -3.17
N PHE A 25 8.03 4.50 -2.62
CA PHE A 25 8.43 5.30 -1.47
C PHE A 25 8.54 6.79 -1.79
N ALA A 26 9.21 7.15 -2.88
CA ALA A 26 9.41 8.55 -3.26
C ALA A 26 8.08 9.26 -3.54
N ILE A 27 7.14 8.57 -4.18
CA ILE A 27 5.83 9.16 -4.50
C ILE A 27 4.95 9.23 -3.27
N SER A 28 4.92 8.19 -2.41
CA SER A 28 4.15 8.24 -1.16
C SER A 28 4.66 9.34 -0.25
N TYR A 29 5.97 9.39 0.02
CA TYR A 29 6.57 10.43 0.85
C TYR A 29 6.47 11.82 0.22
N GLY A 30 6.66 11.93 -1.09
CA GLY A 30 6.48 13.18 -1.84
C GLY A 30 5.04 13.70 -1.78
N ALA A 31 4.05 12.81 -1.83
CA ALA A 31 2.64 13.17 -1.67
C ALA A 31 2.33 13.66 -0.24
N GLU A 32 2.90 13.01 0.79
CA GLU A 32 2.78 13.46 2.18
C GLU A 32 3.32 14.88 2.36
N LEU A 33 4.51 15.16 1.84
CA LEU A 33 5.10 16.49 1.91
C LEU A 33 4.28 17.53 1.11
N ALA A 34 3.86 17.17 -0.11
CA ALA A 34 3.13 18.06 -1.00
C ALA A 34 1.73 18.43 -0.49
N VAL A 35 1.10 17.57 0.32
CA VAL A 35 -0.18 17.86 0.96
C VAL A 35 0.03 18.46 2.35
N GLY A 36 0.90 17.89 3.17
CA GLY A 36 1.07 18.27 4.57
C GLY A 36 1.61 19.70 4.75
N TYR A 37 2.67 20.08 4.02
CA TYR A 37 3.25 21.41 4.15
C TYR A 37 2.25 22.55 3.83
N PRO A 38 1.55 22.54 2.67
CA PRO A 38 0.54 23.56 2.38
C PRO A 38 -0.59 23.58 3.39
N MET A 39 -1.05 22.42 3.85
CA MET A 39 -2.11 22.37 4.88
C MET A 39 -1.66 23.01 6.18
N ILE A 40 -0.46 22.67 6.69
CA ILE A 40 0.07 23.27 7.92
C ILE A 40 0.22 24.78 7.77
N LEU A 41 0.69 25.28 6.62
CA LEU A 41 0.83 26.72 6.36
C LEU A 41 -0.52 27.45 6.30
N LEU A 42 -1.57 26.80 5.79
CA LEU A 42 -2.88 27.42 5.63
C LEU A 42 -3.71 27.43 6.92
N ILE A 43 -3.68 26.34 7.68
CA ILE A 43 -4.57 26.14 8.85
C ILE A 43 -3.83 26.12 10.20
N GLY A 44 -2.51 26.08 10.18
CA GLY A 44 -1.67 25.96 11.37
C GLY A 44 -1.56 24.52 11.90
N PHE A 45 -0.50 24.25 12.66
CA PHE A 45 -0.17 22.91 13.14
C PHE A 45 -1.23 22.32 14.08
N THR A 46 -1.81 23.14 14.96
CA THR A 46 -2.83 22.69 15.92
C THR A 46 -4.11 22.22 15.21
N ALA A 47 -4.60 22.98 14.24
CA ALA A 47 -5.77 22.61 13.46
C ALA A 47 -5.49 21.37 12.57
N PHE A 48 -4.28 21.29 12.01
CA PHE A 48 -3.85 20.14 11.20
C PHE A 48 -3.96 18.81 11.96
N ARG A 49 -3.74 18.78 13.26
CA ARG A 49 -3.85 17.58 14.11
C ARG A 49 -5.28 17.25 14.57
N THR A 50 -6.28 18.00 14.15
CA THR A 50 -7.68 17.63 14.44
C THR A 50 -8.13 16.44 13.57
N PRO A 51 -9.07 15.61 14.03
CA PRO A 51 -9.52 14.42 13.28
C PRO A 51 -10.02 14.73 11.88
N LEU A 52 -10.72 15.86 11.70
CA LEU A 52 -11.19 16.27 10.36
C LEU A 52 -10.02 16.52 9.38
N PHE A 53 -9.04 17.32 9.79
CA PHE A 53 -7.92 17.64 8.92
C PHE A 53 -6.96 16.46 8.75
N SER A 54 -6.80 15.59 9.75
CA SER A 54 -6.07 14.32 9.62
C SER A 54 -6.73 13.40 8.59
N ALA A 55 -8.05 13.28 8.57
CA ALA A 55 -8.78 12.49 7.58
C ALA A 55 -8.66 13.09 6.16
N ILE A 56 -8.79 14.41 6.02
CA ILE A 56 -8.60 15.13 4.74
C ILE A 56 -7.16 14.93 4.24
N TYR A 57 -6.17 15.12 5.10
CA TYR A 57 -4.75 14.92 4.79
C TYR A 57 -4.49 13.52 4.25
N SER A 58 -4.94 12.49 4.96
CA SER A 58 -4.77 11.08 4.52
C SER A 58 -5.42 10.84 3.16
N GLY A 59 -6.67 11.27 2.99
CA GLY A 59 -7.39 11.11 1.71
C GLY A 59 -6.70 11.82 0.54
N LEU A 60 -6.26 13.06 0.72
CA LEU A 60 -5.57 13.82 -0.32
C LEU A 60 -4.20 13.24 -0.65
N THR A 61 -3.44 12.81 0.36
CA THR A 61 -2.12 12.18 0.18
C THR A 61 -2.23 10.90 -0.65
N TYR A 62 -3.14 10.00 -0.29
CA TYR A 62 -3.36 8.77 -1.06
C TYR A 62 -3.87 9.06 -2.49
N ALA A 63 -4.83 9.97 -2.64
CA ALA A 63 -5.35 10.35 -3.95
C ALA A 63 -4.24 10.92 -4.84
N LEU A 64 -3.35 11.75 -4.29
CA LEU A 64 -2.21 12.30 -5.01
C LEU A 64 -1.20 11.21 -5.41
N ALA A 65 -0.84 10.31 -4.49
CA ALA A 65 0.09 9.21 -4.76
C ALA A 65 -0.43 8.29 -5.89
N VAL A 66 -1.71 7.88 -5.82
CA VAL A 66 -2.36 7.09 -6.88
C VAL A 66 -2.39 7.86 -8.20
N SER A 67 -2.70 9.16 -8.15
CA SER A 67 -2.74 10.00 -9.35
C SER A 67 -1.38 10.09 -10.03
N ILE A 68 -0.30 10.27 -9.27
CA ILE A 68 1.06 10.31 -9.81
C ILE A 68 1.44 8.97 -10.45
N LEU A 69 1.18 7.84 -9.79
CA LEU A 69 1.57 6.53 -10.28
C LEU A 69 0.75 6.06 -11.49
N ILE A 70 -0.51 6.41 -11.59
CA ILE A 70 -1.43 5.86 -12.60
C ILE A 70 -1.73 6.87 -13.70
N PHE A 71 -2.15 8.09 -13.35
CA PHE A 71 -2.63 9.05 -14.33
C PHE A 71 -1.51 9.80 -15.02
N ILE A 72 -0.41 10.17 -14.32
CA ILE A 72 0.71 10.87 -14.97
C ILE A 72 1.32 10.04 -16.09
N PRO A 73 1.68 8.74 -15.90
CA PRO A 73 2.18 7.91 -16.99
C PRO A 73 1.19 7.79 -18.14
N TYR A 74 -0.08 7.61 -17.84
CA TYR A 74 -1.13 7.53 -18.87
C TYR A 74 -1.17 8.79 -19.74
N PHE A 75 -1.28 9.97 -19.12
CA PHE A 75 -1.35 11.23 -19.83
C PHE A 75 -0.04 11.59 -20.54
N ALA A 76 1.11 11.35 -19.91
CA ALA A 76 2.42 11.59 -20.49
C ALA A 76 2.63 10.77 -21.78
N ILE A 77 2.26 9.49 -21.78
CA ILE A 77 2.33 8.62 -22.94
C ILE A 77 1.34 9.06 -24.03
N LYS A 78 0.11 9.43 -23.65
CA LYS A 78 -0.89 9.95 -24.59
C LYS A 78 -0.41 11.24 -25.27
N LEU A 79 0.16 12.16 -24.50
CA LEU A 79 0.65 13.44 -24.97
C LEU A 79 1.88 13.26 -25.91
N SER A 80 2.78 12.35 -25.56
CA SER A 80 3.98 12.05 -26.39
C SER A 80 3.63 11.44 -27.75
N LYS A 81 2.50 10.72 -27.87
CA LYS A 81 2.00 10.22 -29.16
C LYS A 81 1.47 11.36 -30.05
N LYS A 82 0.93 12.42 -29.44
CA LYS A 82 0.38 13.58 -30.16
C LYS A 82 1.49 14.56 -30.59
N TYR A 83 2.54 14.73 -29.75
CA TYR A 83 3.61 15.71 -29.96
C TYR A 83 4.98 15.04 -30.00
N LYS A 84 5.61 14.95 -31.18
CA LYS A 84 6.91 14.30 -31.39
C LYS A 84 8.02 14.83 -30.47
N LYS A 85 7.99 16.13 -30.13
CA LYS A 85 8.97 16.74 -29.19
C LYS A 85 8.94 16.12 -27.79
N LEU A 86 7.81 15.48 -27.41
CA LEU A 86 7.61 14.84 -26.09
C LEU A 86 7.85 13.33 -26.11
N TYR A 87 8.43 12.79 -27.19
CA TYR A 87 8.66 11.34 -27.31
C TYR A 87 9.52 10.76 -26.18
N PHE A 88 10.39 11.57 -25.58
CA PHE A 88 11.21 11.16 -24.43
C PHE A 88 10.34 10.71 -23.22
N LEU A 89 9.13 11.24 -23.06
CA LEU A 89 8.21 10.86 -21.99
C LEU A 89 7.81 9.37 -22.09
N GLN A 90 7.72 8.81 -23.29
CA GLN A 90 7.46 7.37 -23.45
C GLN A 90 8.57 6.53 -22.81
N LYS A 91 9.83 6.92 -23.01
CA LYS A 91 10.97 6.19 -22.43
C LYS A 91 10.94 6.23 -20.90
N ILE A 92 10.52 7.35 -20.31
CA ILE A 92 10.45 7.53 -18.87
C ILE A 92 9.26 6.75 -18.28
N PHE A 93 8.07 6.89 -18.86
CA PHE A 93 6.83 6.43 -18.25
C PHE A 93 6.29 5.07 -18.73
N ASN A 94 6.84 4.52 -19.85
CA ASN A 94 6.44 3.17 -20.28
C ASN A 94 6.62 2.09 -19.20
N PRO A 95 7.70 2.08 -18.39
CA PRO A 95 7.85 1.09 -17.31
C PRO A 95 6.78 1.18 -16.24
N TRP A 96 6.11 2.33 -16.09
CA TRP A 96 5.09 2.58 -15.07
C TRP A 96 3.66 2.42 -15.60
N ARG A 97 3.52 2.19 -16.90
CA ARG A 97 2.20 2.08 -17.53
C ARG A 97 1.41 0.91 -16.95
N THR A 98 0.15 1.19 -16.66
CA THR A 98 -0.81 0.20 -16.19
C THR A 98 -2.21 0.54 -16.72
N ASN A 99 -3.14 -0.39 -16.59
CA ASN A 99 -4.54 -0.23 -16.94
C ASN A 99 -5.44 -0.89 -15.88
N ARG A 100 -6.76 -0.66 -15.95
CA ARG A 100 -7.71 -1.18 -14.96
C ARG A 100 -7.61 -2.70 -14.75
N LYS A 101 -7.39 -3.48 -15.81
CA LYS A 101 -7.26 -4.94 -15.73
C LYS A 101 -5.96 -5.33 -15.02
N GLU A 102 -4.85 -4.69 -15.36
CA GLU A 102 -3.55 -4.92 -14.72
C GLU A 102 -3.59 -4.54 -13.23
N LEU A 103 -4.31 -3.47 -12.88
CA LEU A 103 -4.56 -3.08 -11.48
C LEU A 103 -5.49 -4.04 -10.74
N GLY A 104 -6.19 -4.95 -11.43
CA GLY A 104 -7.19 -5.82 -10.82
C GLY A 104 -8.50 -5.13 -10.47
N LEU A 105 -8.77 -3.98 -11.09
CA LEU A 105 -10.03 -3.22 -10.94
C LEU A 105 -11.03 -3.65 -12.02
N THR A 106 -11.40 -4.92 -12.04
CA THR A 106 -12.30 -5.51 -13.03
C THR A 106 -13.60 -5.99 -12.37
N GLY A 107 -14.73 -5.49 -12.86
CA GLY A 107 -16.04 -5.86 -12.29
C GLY A 107 -16.35 -5.20 -10.95
N LEU A 108 -17.15 -5.88 -10.14
CA LEU A 108 -17.50 -5.55 -8.77
C LEU A 108 -17.06 -6.68 -7.84
N PRO A 109 -16.96 -6.43 -6.51
CA PRO A 109 -16.71 -7.49 -5.54
C PRO A 109 -17.73 -8.62 -5.65
N THR A 110 -17.27 -9.86 -5.55
CA THR A 110 -18.09 -11.08 -5.66
C THR A 110 -18.22 -11.78 -4.30
N PHE A 111 -19.14 -12.74 -4.20
CA PHE A 111 -19.21 -13.62 -3.01
C PHE A 111 -17.91 -14.38 -2.78
N THR A 112 -17.21 -14.76 -3.83
CA THR A 112 -15.89 -15.40 -3.74
C THR A 112 -14.87 -14.47 -3.08
N ASP A 113 -14.86 -13.18 -3.41
CA ASP A 113 -13.96 -12.19 -2.77
C ASP A 113 -14.25 -12.08 -1.26
N ILE A 114 -15.53 -12.06 -0.87
CA ILE A 114 -15.94 -12.02 0.54
C ILE A 114 -15.49 -13.29 1.28
N THR A 115 -15.76 -14.47 0.73
CA THR A 115 -15.37 -15.75 1.34
C THR A 115 -13.87 -15.87 1.49
N LEU A 116 -13.12 -15.54 0.44
CA LEU A 116 -11.66 -15.60 0.46
C LEU A 116 -11.04 -14.57 1.42
N SER A 117 -11.66 -13.41 1.58
CA SER A 117 -11.20 -12.41 2.56
C SER A 117 -11.34 -12.91 4.00
N ILE A 118 -12.43 -13.60 4.34
CA ILE A 118 -12.65 -14.17 5.67
C ILE A 118 -11.67 -15.32 5.95
N ILE A 119 -11.49 -16.23 4.98
CA ILE A 119 -10.52 -17.33 5.10
C ILE A 119 -9.09 -16.74 5.22
N GLY A 120 -8.76 -15.77 4.39
CA GLY A 120 -7.48 -15.08 4.42
C GLY A 120 -7.21 -14.39 5.77
N PHE A 121 -8.24 -13.80 6.38
CA PHE A 121 -8.12 -13.19 7.70
C PHE A 121 -7.81 -14.23 8.79
N ALA A 122 -8.47 -15.39 8.78
CA ALA A 122 -8.16 -16.48 9.72
C ALA A 122 -6.70 -16.98 9.56
N ILE A 123 -6.24 -17.17 8.31
CA ILE A 123 -4.86 -17.57 8.02
C ILE A 123 -3.88 -16.48 8.49
N TYR A 124 -4.19 -15.20 8.23
CA TYR A 124 -3.37 -14.07 8.68
C TYR A 124 -3.17 -14.06 10.19
N ILE A 125 -4.25 -14.23 10.99
CA ILE A 125 -4.14 -14.25 12.46
C ILE A 125 -3.18 -15.34 12.93
N ILE A 126 -3.27 -16.55 12.35
CA ILE A 126 -2.39 -17.67 12.71
C ILE A 126 -0.93 -17.35 12.38
N ILE A 127 -0.67 -16.93 11.13
CA ILE A 127 0.71 -16.68 10.66
C ILE A 127 1.33 -15.51 11.42
N SER A 128 0.59 -14.41 11.59
CA SER A 128 1.10 -13.22 12.28
C SER A 128 1.33 -13.51 13.76
N GLY A 129 0.44 -14.26 14.42
CA GLY A 129 0.60 -14.66 15.80
C GLY A 129 1.85 -15.52 16.02
N VAL A 130 2.08 -16.52 15.16
CA VAL A 130 3.30 -17.36 15.21
C VAL A 130 4.55 -16.52 14.97
N LEU A 131 4.54 -15.67 13.94
CA LEU A 131 5.74 -14.90 13.59
C LEU A 131 6.08 -13.87 14.67
N LEU A 132 5.08 -13.15 15.21
CA LEU A 132 5.30 -12.21 16.32
C LEU A 132 5.89 -12.90 17.54
N LYS A 133 5.41 -14.10 17.92
CA LYS A 133 5.98 -14.90 19.01
C LYS A 133 7.43 -15.30 18.76
N ILE A 134 7.82 -15.59 17.52
CA ILE A 134 9.22 -15.84 17.16
C ILE A 134 10.07 -14.58 17.35
N PHE A 135 9.56 -13.41 16.92
CA PHE A 135 10.29 -12.15 17.05
C PHE A 135 10.39 -11.66 18.51
N GLU A 136 9.43 -11.99 19.38
CA GLU A 136 9.51 -11.72 20.83
C GLU A 136 10.72 -12.41 21.51
N LEU A 137 11.33 -13.43 20.89
CA LEU A 137 12.56 -14.04 21.38
C LEU A 137 13.79 -13.13 21.24
N PHE A 138 13.70 -12.06 20.46
CA PHE A 138 14.80 -11.13 20.23
C PHE A 138 14.68 -9.91 21.16
N PRO A 139 15.73 -9.57 21.96
CA PRO A 139 15.67 -8.50 22.96
C PRO A 139 15.38 -7.09 22.40
N TRP A 140 15.68 -6.85 21.13
CA TRP A 140 15.43 -5.57 20.46
C TRP A 140 14.00 -5.40 19.98
N PHE A 141 13.18 -6.46 19.97
CA PHE A 141 11.83 -6.43 19.45
C PHE A 141 10.82 -6.05 20.52
N GLN A 142 10.05 -5.00 20.28
CA GLN A 142 9.00 -4.52 21.17
C GLN A 142 7.63 -4.79 20.56
N ALA A 143 7.02 -5.93 20.91
CA ALA A 143 5.72 -6.35 20.36
C ALA A 143 4.60 -5.37 20.64
N ASN A 144 4.62 -4.73 21.81
CA ASN A 144 3.55 -3.84 22.32
C ASN A 144 3.79 -2.35 22.05
N GLN A 145 4.74 -2.00 21.16
CA GLN A 145 4.96 -0.60 20.80
C GLN A 145 3.73 -0.06 20.04
N THR A 146 3.10 1.00 20.56
CA THR A 146 1.95 1.64 19.92
C THR A 146 2.35 2.37 18.65
N GLN A 147 1.49 2.35 17.64
CA GLN A 147 1.68 3.08 16.38
C GLN A 147 0.91 4.40 16.42
N ASP A 148 1.57 5.51 16.10
CA ASP A 148 0.87 6.76 15.81
C ASP A 148 0.25 6.68 14.41
N VAL A 149 -1.07 6.62 14.36
CA VAL A 149 -1.85 6.57 13.11
C VAL A 149 -2.46 7.94 12.76
N GLY A 150 -2.00 9.01 13.43
CA GLY A 150 -2.45 10.40 13.18
C GLY A 150 -3.79 10.76 13.83
N PHE A 151 -4.32 9.91 14.71
CA PHE A 151 -5.56 10.14 15.45
C PHE A 151 -5.36 9.89 16.94
N SER A 152 -5.97 10.75 17.78
CA SER A 152 -5.99 10.57 19.24
C SER A 152 -6.71 9.26 19.62
N HIS A 153 -6.29 8.62 20.71
CA HIS A 153 -6.95 7.40 21.22
C HIS A 153 -8.38 7.66 21.77
N TYR A 154 -8.69 8.89 22.13
CA TYR A 154 -9.98 9.28 22.71
C TYR A 154 -10.85 10.00 21.69
N LEU A 155 -11.47 9.24 20.79
CA LEU A 155 -12.38 9.77 19.79
C LEU A 155 -13.83 9.36 20.07
N VAL A 156 -14.75 10.32 19.89
CA VAL A 156 -16.20 10.09 20.05
C VAL A 156 -16.99 10.73 18.90
N GLY A 157 -18.20 10.26 18.67
CA GLY A 157 -19.11 10.86 17.71
C GLY A 157 -18.52 10.96 16.29
N VAL A 158 -18.59 12.14 15.70
CA VAL A 158 -18.15 12.40 14.32
C VAL A 158 -16.63 12.19 14.15
N ASP A 159 -15.82 12.54 15.13
CA ASP A 159 -14.36 12.36 15.05
C ASP A 159 -13.98 10.88 14.94
N ARG A 160 -14.65 10.01 15.68
CA ARG A 160 -14.48 8.55 15.56
C ARG A 160 -14.92 8.04 14.18
N ALA A 161 -16.02 8.56 13.64
CA ALA A 161 -16.47 8.19 12.30
C ALA A 161 -15.48 8.64 11.22
N LEU A 162 -14.90 9.83 11.32
CA LEU A 162 -13.86 10.32 10.41
C LEU A 162 -12.61 9.44 10.44
N ALA A 163 -12.13 9.08 11.63
CA ALA A 163 -11.01 8.17 11.79
C ALA A 163 -11.33 6.78 11.22
N PHE A 164 -12.54 6.26 11.44
CA PHE A 164 -12.97 5.00 10.84
C PHE A 164 -12.90 5.04 9.31
N VAL A 165 -13.47 6.06 8.69
CA VAL A 165 -13.45 6.20 7.22
C VAL A 165 -12.02 6.31 6.69
N ALA A 166 -11.15 7.08 7.36
CA ALA A 166 -9.77 7.24 6.95
C ALA A 166 -8.96 5.94 7.09
N LEU A 167 -9.03 5.27 8.25
CA LEU A 167 -8.16 4.15 8.59
C LEU A 167 -8.68 2.79 8.09
N VAL A 168 -10.02 2.61 8.03
CA VAL A 168 -10.63 1.32 7.71
C VAL A 168 -11.09 1.25 6.25
N ILE A 169 -11.42 2.38 5.64
CA ILE A 169 -11.93 2.39 4.26
C ILE A 169 -10.89 2.99 3.31
N PHE A 170 -10.49 4.24 3.50
CA PHE A 170 -9.64 4.93 2.53
C PHE A 170 -8.24 4.33 2.46
N ALA A 171 -7.54 4.21 3.61
CA ALA A 171 -6.19 3.67 3.62
C ALA A 171 -6.13 2.29 2.94
N PRO A 172 -6.94 1.26 3.32
CA PRO A 172 -6.93 -0.03 2.64
C PRO A 172 -7.19 0.05 1.14
N VAL A 173 -8.17 0.83 0.70
CA VAL A 173 -8.50 0.92 -0.75
C VAL A 173 -7.31 1.47 -1.54
N PHE A 174 -6.73 2.57 -1.10
CA PHE A 174 -5.62 3.21 -1.81
C PHE A 174 -4.33 2.38 -1.73
N GLU A 175 -4.04 1.80 -0.58
CA GLU A 175 -2.88 0.94 -0.41
C GLU A 175 -2.96 -0.31 -1.28
N GLU A 176 -4.13 -0.94 -1.40
CA GLU A 176 -4.28 -2.09 -2.30
C GLU A 176 -4.12 -1.69 -3.77
N ILE A 177 -4.59 -0.52 -4.18
CA ILE A 177 -4.34 0.00 -5.54
C ILE A 177 -2.84 0.21 -5.78
N LEU A 178 -2.11 0.81 -4.83
CA LEU A 178 -0.68 1.07 -4.94
C LEU A 178 0.15 -0.22 -4.90
N PHE A 179 -0.09 -1.08 -3.89
CA PHE A 179 0.75 -2.24 -3.64
C PHE A 179 0.30 -3.49 -4.42
N ARG A 180 -1.00 -3.84 -4.45
CA ARG A 180 -1.48 -5.06 -5.15
C ARG A 180 -1.84 -4.77 -6.59
N GLY A 181 -2.37 -3.60 -6.87
CA GLY A 181 -2.64 -3.15 -8.23
C GLY A 181 -1.34 -2.86 -8.99
N TRP A 182 -0.60 -1.83 -8.53
CA TRP A 182 0.54 -1.32 -9.29
C TRP A 182 1.85 -2.08 -9.01
N LEU A 183 2.34 -2.10 -7.75
CA LEU A 183 3.65 -2.64 -7.43
C LEU A 183 3.74 -4.15 -7.69
N PHE A 184 2.83 -4.93 -7.13
CA PHE A 184 2.79 -6.39 -7.32
C PHE A 184 2.65 -6.77 -8.79
N GLY A 185 1.80 -6.08 -9.55
CA GLY A 185 1.63 -6.31 -10.97
C GLY A 185 2.93 -6.16 -11.76
N HIS A 186 3.67 -5.07 -11.53
CA HIS A 186 4.95 -4.81 -12.17
C HIS A 186 6.04 -5.80 -11.73
N LEU A 187 6.12 -6.10 -10.44
CA LEU A 187 7.08 -7.08 -9.91
C LEU A 187 6.77 -8.49 -10.43
N LYS A 188 5.50 -8.90 -10.49
CA LYS A 188 5.09 -10.20 -11.02
C LYS A 188 5.55 -10.39 -12.47
N ASN A 189 5.39 -9.37 -13.30
CA ASN A 189 5.83 -9.39 -14.69
C ASN A 189 7.36 -9.42 -14.84
N THR A 190 8.09 -8.86 -13.86
CA THR A 190 9.56 -8.77 -13.92
C THR A 190 10.24 -9.98 -13.31
N THR A 191 9.73 -10.51 -12.20
CA THR A 191 10.41 -11.51 -11.35
C THR A 191 9.69 -12.86 -11.28
N GLY A 192 8.42 -12.90 -11.68
CA GLY A 192 7.51 -14.01 -11.48
C GLY A 192 6.80 -13.96 -10.10
N LYS A 193 5.76 -14.80 -9.98
CA LYS A 193 4.80 -14.79 -8.88
C LYS A 193 5.43 -14.85 -7.48
N LYS A 194 6.23 -15.88 -7.20
CA LYS A 194 6.73 -16.14 -5.83
C LYS A 194 7.59 -14.99 -5.31
N LEU A 195 8.53 -14.51 -6.14
CA LEU A 195 9.42 -13.42 -5.75
C LEU A 195 8.66 -12.09 -5.67
N ALA A 196 7.68 -11.85 -6.53
CA ALA A 196 6.83 -10.66 -6.46
C ALA A 196 6.01 -10.61 -5.16
N ILE A 197 5.40 -11.73 -4.73
CA ILE A 197 4.70 -11.82 -3.44
C ILE A 197 5.64 -11.43 -2.30
N PHE A 198 6.82 -12.03 -2.26
CA PHE A 198 7.78 -11.81 -1.19
C PHE A 198 8.31 -10.38 -1.17
N LEU A 199 8.72 -9.84 -2.32
CA LEU A 199 9.23 -8.46 -2.41
C LEU A 199 8.15 -7.43 -2.07
N THR A 200 6.94 -7.57 -2.61
CA THR A 200 5.83 -6.66 -2.29
C THR A 200 5.55 -6.66 -0.79
N SER A 201 5.60 -7.83 -0.15
CA SER A 201 5.32 -7.95 1.28
C SER A 201 6.41 -7.34 2.16
N ILE A 202 7.68 -7.49 1.79
CA ILE A 202 8.78 -6.79 2.46
C ILE A 202 8.64 -5.28 2.31
N ILE A 203 8.40 -4.78 1.08
CA ILE A 203 8.27 -3.35 0.82
C ILE A 203 7.09 -2.77 1.59
N PHE A 204 5.96 -3.49 1.66
CA PHE A 204 4.79 -3.08 2.43
C PHE A 204 5.07 -3.05 3.94
N GLY A 205 5.80 -4.03 4.47
CA GLY A 205 6.25 -4.04 5.87
C GLY A 205 7.13 -2.85 6.20
N ILE A 206 8.15 -2.58 5.36
CA ILE A 206 9.08 -1.45 5.54
C ILE A 206 8.36 -0.10 5.46
N ALA A 207 7.35 0.03 4.61
CA ALA A 207 6.57 1.26 4.46
C ALA A 207 5.86 1.71 5.75
N HIS A 208 5.66 0.81 6.73
CA HIS A 208 5.05 1.16 8.02
C HIS A 208 6.04 1.71 9.06
N GLY A 209 7.35 1.69 8.79
CA GLY A 209 8.38 2.39 9.58
C GLY A 209 8.62 1.88 11.00
N GLN A 210 7.88 0.86 11.48
CA GLN A 210 7.92 0.33 12.84
C GLN A 210 7.97 -1.20 12.81
N TRP A 211 8.86 -1.84 13.56
CA TRP A 211 9.16 -3.27 13.43
C TRP A 211 7.98 -4.20 13.74
N ASN A 212 7.29 -4.00 14.87
CA ASN A 212 6.15 -4.84 15.24
C ASN A 212 4.99 -4.71 14.24
N VAL A 213 4.69 -3.49 13.80
CA VAL A 213 3.70 -3.23 12.77
C VAL A 213 4.16 -3.82 11.43
N GLY A 214 5.42 -3.56 11.05
CA GLY A 214 6.00 -4.02 9.79
C GLY A 214 5.97 -5.54 9.64
N ILE A 215 6.28 -6.30 10.70
CA ILE A 215 6.20 -7.77 10.70
C ILE A 215 4.74 -8.24 10.59
N ASN A 216 3.84 -7.60 11.32
CA ASN A 216 2.41 -7.91 11.29
C ASN A 216 1.84 -7.69 9.89
N VAL A 217 2.08 -6.51 9.28
CA VAL A 217 1.57 -6.20 7.93
C VAL A 217 2.33 -6.92 6.82
N PHE A 218 3.58 -7.39 7.06
CA PHE A 218 4.25 -8.30 6.15
C PHE A 218 3.48 -9.61 6.02
N CYS A 219 3.05 -10.22 7.15
CA CYS A 219 2.21 -11.41 7.14
C CYS A 219 0.89 -11.17 6.41
N LEU A 220 0.22 -10.05 6.70
CA LEU A 220 -0.97 -9.64 5.99
C LEU A 220 -0.70 -9.55 4.48
N SER A 221 0.36 -8.88 4.10
CA SER A 221 0.73 -8.64 2.70
C SER A 221 0.98 -9.92 1.90
N LEU A 222 1.57 -10.94 2.50
CA LEU A 222 1.73 -12.25 1.86
C LEU A 222 0.37 -12.79 1.40
N ILE A 223 -0.64 -12.73 2.26
CA ILE A 223 -1.98 -13.24 1.97
C ILE A 223 -2.69 -12.35 0.94
N LEU A 224 -2.60 -11.03 1.10
CA LEU A 224 -3.19 -10.08 0.16
C LEU A 224 -2.64 -10.26 -1.26
N CYS A 225 -1.32 -10.47 -1.42
CA CYS A 225 -0.71 -10.78 -2.70
C CYS A 225 -1.17 -12.14 -3.26
N CYS A 226 -1.35 -13.16 -2.41
CA CYS A 226 -1.90 -14.44 -2.81
C CYS A 226 -3.34 -14.31 -3.29
N LEU A 227 -4.19 -13.56 -2.58
CA LEU A 227 -5.57 -13.30 -2.99
C LEU A 227 -5.63 -12.54 -4.31
N ARG A 228 -4.80 -11.51 -4.47
CA ARG A 228 -4.67 -10.76 -5.74
C ARG A 228 -4.29 -11.66 -6.91
N ASP A 229 -3.37 -12.58 -6.68
CA ASP A 229 -2.93 -13.51 -7.72
C ASP A 229 -3.99 -14.59 -8.03
N LEU A 230 -4.73 -15.04 -7.02
CA LEU A 230 -5.74 -16.09 -7.15
C LEU A 230 -7.00 -15.59 -7.88
N THR A 231 -7.43 -14.36 -7.60
CA THR A 231 -8.68 -13.78 -8.10
C THR A 231 -8.50 -12.91 -9.34
N ASP A 232 -7.26 -12.58 -9.71
CA ASP A 232 -6.93 -11.53 -10.69
C ASP A 232 -7.60 -10.18 -10.41
N SER A 233 -8.06 -9.98 -9.16
CA SER A 233 -8.77 -8.81 -8.64
C SER A 233 -8.15 -8.33 -7.33
N ILE A 234 -8.27 -7.03 -7.02
CA ILE A 234 -7.85 -6.49 -5.71
C ILE A 234 -8.98 -6.50 -4.67
N TYR A 235 -10.21 -6.89 -5.02
CA TYR A 235 -11.35 -6.74 -4.11
C TYR A 235 -11.27 -7.66 -2.89
N ALA A 236 -10.85 -8.93 -3.04
CA ALA A 236 -10.62 -9.82 -1.89
C ALA A 236 -9.53 -9.26 -0.96
N SER A 237 -8.47 -8.68 -1.55
CA SER A 237 -7.40 -8.03 -0.78
C SER A 237 -7.90 -6.78 -0.04
N ILE A 238 -8.67 -5.91 -0.70
CA ILE A 238 -9.29 -4.73 -0.07
C ILE A 238 -10.17 -5.16 1.11
N LEU A 239 -11.06 -6.13 0.90
CA LEU A 239 -11.98 -6.59 1.95
C LEU A 239 -11.23 -7.17 3.15
N LEU A 240 -10.24 -8.04 2.93
CA LEU A 240 -9.42 -8.58 4.01
C LEU A 240 -8.68 -7.47 4.77
N HIS A 241 -8.10 -6.51 4.06
CA HIS A 241 -7.39 -5.39 4.67
C HIS A 241 -8.34 -4.51 5.50
N MET A 242 -9.55 -4.23 4.98
CA MET A 242 -10.59 -3.51 5.72
C MET A 242 -11.05 -4.29 6.98
N ILE A 243 -11.20 -5.61 6.90
CA ILE A 243 -11.53 -6.46 8.07
C ILE A 243 -10.43 -6.33 9.14
N LYS A 244 -9.15 -6.49 8.75
CA LYS A 244 -8.02 -6.35 9.67
C LYS A 244 -7.97 -4.97 10.33
N ASN A 245 -8.09 -3.92 9.53
CA ASN A 245 -8.06 -2.55 10.07
C ASN A 245 -9.32 -2.24 10.90
N GLY A 246 -10.48 -2.78 10.53
CA GLY A 246 -11.72 -2.65 11.29
C GLY A 246 -11.63 -3.31 12.66
N VAL A 247 -11.05 -4.50 12.75
CA VAL A 247 -10.80 -5.18 14.04
C VAL A 247 -9.82 -4.37 14.89
N ALA A 248 -8.71 -3.90 14.32
CA ALA A 248 -7.75 -3.07 15.04
C ALA A 248 -8.39 -1.75 15.52
N PHE A 249 -9.17 -1.11 14.66
CA PHE A 249 -9.92 0.10 15.01
C PHE A 249 -10.90 -0.13 16.16
N TYR A 250 -11.66 -1.23 16.12
CA TYR A 250 -12.60 -1.58 17.17
C TYR A 250 -11.91 -1.81 18.51
N LEU A 251 -10.81 -2.56 18.51
CA LEU A 251 -10.01 -2.79 19.72
C LEU A 251 -9.47 -1.48 20.28
N MET A 252 -8.90 -0.62 19.47
CA MET A 252 -8.26 0.63 19.90
C MET A 252 -9.28 1.71 20.32
N TYR A 253 -10.28 2.00 19.48
CA TYR A 253 -11.15 3.17 19.64
C TYR A 253 -12.52 2.87 20.27
N VAL A 254 -12.90 1.62 20.41
CA VAL A 254 -14.19 1.24 21.01
C VAL A 254 -13.99 0.53 22.35
N ILE A 255 -13.07 -0.44 22.41
CA ILE A 255 -12.77 -1.18 23.65
C ILE A 255 -11.69 -0.48 24.49
N GLY A 256 -10.78 0.28 23.87
CA GLY A 256 -9.69 0.98 24.56
C GLY A 256 -8.46 0.10 24.83
N PHE A 257 -8.27 -0.97 24.06
CA PHE A 257 -7.02 -1.70 24.00
C PHE A 257 -6.03 -0.92 23.11
N ALA A 258 -5.02 -0.33 23.75
CA ALA A 258 -3.91 0.36 23.08
C ALA A 258 -2.62 -0.42 23.24
#